data_9efa54f8d2405c73f640ebd3ae14675c
#
_entry.id   9efa54f8d2405c73f640ebd3ae14675c
#
_cell.length_a   1.000
_cell.length_b   1.000
_cell.length_c   1.000
_cell.angle_alpha   90.00
_cell.angle_beta   90.00
_cell.angle_gamma   90.00
#
_symmetry.space_group_name_H-M   'P 1'
#
loop_
_entity.id
_entity.type
_entity.pdbx_description
1 polymer ?
#
loop_
_entity_poly.entity_id
_entity_poly.type
_entity_poly.pdbx_seq_one_letter_code
_entity_poly.pdbx_strand_id
1 'polypeptide(L)'
;VGNLYVTKGSGESYPCLVSHLDQVSHCRHSKDFRAVEAKGILFGYSPSKRRFENLGADDKNGIFICLECLRKYDVLKVVFFREEETGCRGSSRAYMPFFDDVRFVVQPDRKGNSDLITAISFTELCSGEFIREAAPERWGYAENNGLMTDVLTLKENGLEVSCANVSCGYYNAHTDEEITVKKDLQ
;
A
#
# COMPACT_ATOMS: atom_id res chain seq x y z
N VAL A 1 -3.08 18.18 7.88
CA VAL A 1 -2.27 17.02 8.22
C VAL A 1 -1.31 16.59 7.11
N GLY A 2 -1.47 17.04 5.86
CA GLY A 2 -0.51 16.82 4.79
C GLY A 2 -0.66 15.48 4.04
N ASN A 3 -1.82 14.83 4.10
CA ASN A 3 -2.17 13.78 3.13
C ASN A 3 -2.27 14.37 1.72
N LEU A 4 -1.91 13.62 0.71
CA LEU A 4 -2.01 14.01 -0.68
C LEU A 4 -3.17 13.27 -1.35
N TYR A 5 -4.10 14.02 -1.92
CA TYR A 5 -5.27 13.51 -2.64
C TYR A 5 -5.13 13.82 -4.12
N VAL A 6 -5.30 12.82 -4.96
CA VAL A 6 -5.17 12.93 -6.41
C VAL A 6 -6.43 12.39 -7.07
N THR A 7 -7.04 13.18 -7.96
CA THR A 7 -8.11 12.72 -8.85
C THR A 7 -7.63 12.87 -10.28
N LYS A 8 -7.68 11.80 -11.06
CA LYS A 8 -7.40 11.80 -12.49
C LYS A 8 -8.67 11.49 -13.26
N GLY A 9 -8.89 12.28 -14.30
CA GLY A 9 -10.02 12.14 -15.20
C GLY A 9 -11.37 12.54 -14.60
N SER A 10 -12.43 12.19 -15.31
CA SER A 10 -13.82 12.46 -14.89
C SER A 10 -14.65 11.20 -15.12
N GLY A 11 -15.43 10.80 -14.13
CA GLY A 11 -16.29 9.63 -14.14
C GLY A 11 -17.40 9.76 -13.10
N GLU A 12 -18.44 8.97 -13.23
CA GLU A 12 -19.54 8.90 -12.24
C GLU A 12 -19.08 8.25 -10.93
N SER A 13 -18.09 7.34 -11.02
CA SER A 13 -17.47 6.71 -9.87
C SER A 13 -16.00 6.37 -10.14
N TYR A 14 -15.22 6.22 -9.08
CA TYR A 14 -13.78 6.02 -9.19
C TYR A 14 -13.31 4.75 -8.45
N PRO A 15 -12.43 3.94 -9.05
CA PRO A 15 -11.55 3.10 -8.25
C PRO A 15 -10.62 4.02 -7.44
N CYS A 16 -10.22 3.59 -6.25
CA CYS A 16 -9.29 4.35 -5.43
C CYS A 16 -8.14 3.46 -4.95
N LEU A 17 -6.92 3.98 -5.05
CA LEU A 17 -5.75 3.37 -4.43
C LEU A 17 -5.28 4.23 -3.27
N VAL A 18 -4.76 3.58 -2.23
CA VAL A 18 -4.13 4.27 -1.10
C VAL A 18 -2.77 3.66 -0.79
N SER A 19 -1.85 4.47 -0.33
CA SER A 19 -0.49 4.10 0.06
C SER A 19 0.00 5.08 1.11
N HIS A 20 1.07 4.78 1.85
CA HIS A 20 1.61 5.73 2.82
C HIS A 20 2.99 6.27 2.43
N LEU A 21 3.34 7.45 2.95
CA LEU A 21 4.53 8.21 2.59
C LEU A 21 5.66 8.10 3.62
N ASP A 22 5.34 7.67 4.82
CA ASP A 22 6.30 7.56 5.90
C ASP A 22 6.98 6.20 5.92
N GLN A 23 7.98 6.10 6.75
CA GLN A 23 8.80 4.92 6.99
C GLN A 23 9.06 4.83 8.49
N VAL A 24 9.25 3.64 9.01
CA VAL A 24 9.56 3.44 10.44
C VAL A 24 10.72 4.31 10.92
N SER A 25 10.54 4.96 12.04
CA SER A 25 11.45 6.01 12.55
C SER A 25 12.83 5.50 12.99
N HIS A 26 12.97 4.21 13.28
CA HIS A 26 14.24 3.60 13.71
C HIS A 26 15.18 3.28 12.54
N CYS A 27 14.65 3.21 11.31
CA CYS A 27 15.44 3.00 10.11
C CYS A 27 16.02 4.33 9.62
N ARG A 28 17.35 4.48 9.70
CA ARG A 28 18.05 5.68 9.27
C ARG A 28 19.09 5.34 8.24
N HIS A 29 19.01 6.00 7.09
CA HIS A 29 19.96 5.82 6.02
C HIS A 29 21.29 6.53 6.30
N SER A 30 22.38 5.89 5.89
CA SER A 30 23.70 6.53 5.80
C SER A 30 23.72 7.58 4.71
N LYS A 31 24.66 8.51 4.77
CA LYS A 31 24.81 9.56 3.74
C LYS A 31 25.09 8.99 2.33
N ASP A 32 25.65 7.81 2.26
CA ASP A 32 25.98 7.09 1.03
C ASP A 32 25.04 5.91 0.74
N PHE A 33 23.85 5.92 1.35
CA PHE A 33 22.80 4.95 1.06
C PHE A 33 22.54 4.85 -0.45
N ARG A 34 22.38 3.63 -0.93
CA ARG A 34 22.02 3.32 -2.32
C ARG A 34 20.97 2.23 -2.34
N ALA A 35 19.95 2.40 -3.16
CA ALA A 35 19.13 1.29 -3.61
C ALA A 35 19.92 0.52 -4.68
N VAL A 36 20.08 -0.76 -4.48
CA VAL A 36 20.87 -1.65 -5.37
C VAL A 36 19.96 -2.71 -5.92
N GLU A 37 20.11 -3.04 -7.20
CA GLU A 37 19.45 -4.18 -7.83
C GLU A 37 20.44 -5.30 -8.11
N ALA A 38 20.09 -6.52 -7.69
CA ALA A 38 20.81 -7.73 -8.06
C ALA A 38 19.81 -8.86 -8.35
N LYS A 39 19.86 -9.42 -9.56
CA LYS A 39 19.03 -10.56 -9.99
C LYS A 39 17.52 -10.36 -9.74
N GLY A 40 17.01 -9.16 -9.96
CA GLY A 40 15.61 -8.84 -9.77
C GLY A 40 15.18 -8.58 -8.32
N ILE A 41 16.14 -8.45 -7.41
CA ILE A 41 15.93 -8.08 -6.02
C ILE A 41 16.49 -6.67 -5.79
N LEU A 42 15.68 -5.77 -5.24
CA LEU A 42 16.10 -4.46 -4.78
C LEU A 42 16.37 -4.51 -3.28
N PHE A 43 17.42 -3.88 -2.83
CA PHE A 43 17.79 -3.74 -1.41
C PHE A 43 18.54 -2.44 -1.14
N GLY A 44 18.50 -1.99 0.10
CA GLY A 44 19.29 -0.84 0.55
C GLY A 44 20.70 -1.26 0.98
N TYR A 45 21.70 -0.47 0.64
CA TYR A 45 23.11 -0.75 1.00
C TYR A 45 23.90 0.53 1.26
N SER A 46 24.76 0.50 2.27
CA SER A 46 25.75 1.55 2.53
C SER A 46 27.16 1.04 2.22
N PRO A 47 27.81 1.53 1.16
CA PRO A 47 29.19 1.16 0.83
C PRO A 47 30.20 1.48 1.92
N SER A 48 30.09 2.65 2.56
CA SER A 48 31.04 3.07 3.61
C SER A 48 30.94 2.18 4.86
N LYS A 49 29.72 1.76 5.22
CA LYS A 49 29.48 0.91 6.38
C LYS A 49 29.54 -0.59 6.03
N ARG A 50 29.55 -0.93 4.74
CA ARG A 50 29.55 -2.30 4.22
C ARG A 50 28.41 -3.15 4.80
N ARG A 51 27.20 -2.57 4.89
CA ARG A 51 26.04 -3.26 5.44
C ARG A 51 24.78 -2.93 4.65
N PHE A 52 23.77 -3.79 4.80
CA PHE A 52 22.43 -3.48 4.37
C PHE A 52 21.84 -2.36 5.22
N GLU A 53 20.97 -1.59 4.63
CA GLU A 53 20.14 -0.58 5.28
C GLU A 53 18.72 -0.69 4.75
N ASN A 54 17.74 -0.44 5.59
CA ASN A 54 16.33 -0.55 5.23
C ASN A 54 16.04 0.16 3.90
N LEU A 55 15.36 -0.54 2.98
CA LEU A 55 15.01 -0.01 1.65
C LEU A 55 13.84 0.99 1.73
N GLY A 56 12.96 0.83 2.71
CA GLY A 56 11.67 1.51 2.78
C GLY A 56 10.72 1.05 1.68
N ALA A 57 10.78 -0.24 1.33
CA ALA A 57 9.88 -0.85 0.36
C ALA A 57 8.44 -0.83 0.87
N ASP A 58 8.26 -0.91 2.14
CA ASP A 58 7.10 -0.54 2.92
C ASP A 58 7.13 1.00 3.16
N ASP A 59 6.34 1.87 2.46
CA ASP A 59 5.41 1.48 1.37
C ASP A 59 5.78 2.10 0.00
N LYS A 60 7.07 2.21 -0.32
CA LYS A 60 7.49 2.70 -1.65
C LYS A 60 7.02 1.79 -2.79
N ASN A 61 6.78 0.51 -2.51
CA ASN A 61 6.20 -0.40 -3.49
C ASN A 61 4.76 0.01 -3.82
N GLY A 62 3.95 0.31 -2.81
CA GLY A 62 2.60 0.80 -3.01
C GLY A 62 2.57 2.17 -3.69
N ILE A 63 3.47 3.09 -3.31
CA ILE A 63 3.62 4.37 -4.02
C ILE A 63 3.91 4.13 -5.51
N PHE A 64 4.83 3.22 -5.83
CA PHE A 64 5.17 2.88 -7.22
C PHE A 64 3.96 2.34 -7.98
N ILE A 65 3.22 1.39 -7.39
CA ILE A 65 2.00 0.82 -7.98
C ILE A 65 0.96 1.93 -8.21
N CYS A 66 0.73 2.79 -7.23
CA CYS A 66 -0.18 3.93 -7.37
C CYS A 66 0.21 4.85 -8.53
N LEU A 67 1.49 5.16 -8.68
CA LEU A 67 2.00 5.99 -9.77
C LEU A 67 1.87 5.31 -11.14
N GLU A 68 2.14 4.01 -11.25
CA GLU A 68 1.96 3.26 -12.48
C GLU A 68 0.47 3.15 -12.86
N CYS A 69 -0.42 2.97 -11.88
CA CYS A 69 -1.86 3.00 -12.12
C CYS A 69 -2.33 4.40 -12.59
N LEU A 70 -1.80 5.47 -12.00
CA LEU A 70 -2.07 6.83 -12.48
C LEU A 70 -1.56 7.07 -13.91
N ARG A 71 -0.50 6.40 -14.35
CA ARG A 71 -0.04 6.47 -15.75
C ARG A 71 -0.93 5.69 -16.69
N LYS A 72 -1.42 4.52 -16.25
CA LYS A 72 -2.13 3.53 -17.07
C LYS A 72 -3.62 3.82 -17.24
N TYR A 73 -4.31 4.25 -16.17
CA TYR A 73 -5.76 4.41 -16.15
C TYR A 73 -6.16 5.87 -16.25
N ASP A 74 -7.21 6.16 -17.04
CA ASP A 74 -7.68 7.53 -17.25
C ASP A 74 -8.59 8.06 -16.16
N VAL A 75 -9.26 7.17 -15.42
CA VAL A 75 -10.16 7.52 -14.31
C VAL A 75 -9.72 6.78 -13.07
N LEU A 76 -9.19 7.53 -12.09
CA LEU A 76 -8.63 6.96 -10.86
C LEU A 76 -8.52 8.03 -9.77
N LYS A 77 -8.78 7.64 -8.54
CA LYS A 77 -8.39 8.40 -7.35
C LYS A 77 -7.24 7.72 -6.63
N VAL A 78 -6.35 8.52 -6.05
CA VAL A 78 -5.25 8.02 -5.23
C VAL A 78 -5.10 8.90 -4.00
N VAL A 79 -4.87 8.28 -2.84
CA VAL A 79 -4.51 9.00 -1.62
C VAL A 79 -3.17 8.49 -1.12
N PHE A 80 -2.27 9.40 -0.81
CA PHE A 80 -1.05 9.09 -0.09
C PHE A 80 -1.17 9.61 1.34
N PHE A 81 -1.25 8.70 2.28
CA PHE A 81 -1.35 9.01 3.71
C PHE A 81 0.02 9.28 4.32
N ARG A 82 0.02 9.96 5.46
CA ARG A 82 1.18 10.17 6.30
C ARG A 82 0.97 9.52 7.65
N GLU A 83 2.07 9.18 8.30
CA GLU A 83 2.06 8.68 9.67
C GLU A 83 1.27 7.36 9.82
N GLU A 84 1.33 6.47 8.81
CA GLU A 84 0.79 5.11 8.90
C GLU A 84 1.54 4.33 9.98
N GLU A 85 2.87 4.35 9.92
CA GLU A 85 3.81 3.65 10.80
C GLU A 85 3.76 4.11 12.28
N THR A 86 3.04 5.14 12.54
CA THR A 86 2.81 5.69 13.90
C THR A 86 1.36 5.56 14.35
N GLY A 87 0.62 4.62 13.75
CA GLY A 87 -0.76 4.29 14.09
C GLY A 87 -1.79 4.93 13.18
N CYS A 88 -1.57 4.89 11.86
CA CYS A 88 -2.53 5.32 10.83
C CYS A 88 -3.09 6.73 11.04
N ARG A 89 -2.25 7.66 11.53
CA ARG A 89 -2.70 9.01 11.91
C ARG A 89 -3.18 9.84 10.71
N GLY A 90 -2.61 9.57 9.54
CA GLY A 90 -3.01 10.23 8.30
C GLY A 90 -4.41 9.81 7.89
N SER A 91 -4.67 8.53 7.82
CA SER A 91 -5.98 7.99 7.45
C SER A 91 -7.05 8.24 8.53
N SER A 92 -6.69 8.27 9.81
CA SER A 92 -7.63 8.64 10.89
C SER A 92 -8.18 10.07 10.75
N ARG A 93 -7.48 10.92 10.00
CA ARG A 93 -7.88 12.30 9.68
C ARG A 93 -8.13 12.50 8.20
N ALA A 94 -8.54 11.42 7.52
CA ALA A 94 -8.86 11.46 6.10
C ALA A 94 -10.01 12.45 5.83
N TYR A 95 -9.93 13.14 4.70
CA TYR A 95 -11.04 13.94 4.19
C TYR A 95 -12.06 13.02 3.55
N MET A 96 -13.01 12.53 4.35
CA MET A 96 -13.96 11.51 3.94
C MET A 96 -14.82 11.87 2.72
N PRO A 97 -15.23 13.16 2.49
CA PRO A 97 -15.94 13.52 1.27
C PRO A 97 -15.17 13.22 -0.03
N PHE A 98 -13.85 13.02 0.02
CA PHE A 98 -13.08 12.57 -1.15
C PHE A 98 -13.52 11.18 -1.64
N PHE A 99 -14.10 10.37 -0.76
CA PHE A 99 -14.48 8.99 -1.04
C PHE A 99 -15.96 8.82 -1.42
N ASP A 100 -16.77 9.90 -1.45
CA ASP A 100 -18.22 9.82 -1.70
C ASP A 100 -18.57 9.19 -3.06
N ASP A 101 -17.71 9.35 -4.06
CA ASP A 101 -17.87 8.79 -5.41
C ASP A 101 -16.91 7.63 -5.71
N VAL A 102 -16.29 7.06 -4.67
CA VAL A 102 -15.40 5.90 -4.79
C VAL A 102 -16.22 4.61 -4.75
N ARG A 103 -15.92 3.65 -5.66
CA ARG A 103 -16.61 2.35 -5.72
C ARG A 103 -15.90 1.23 -4.98
N PHE A 104 -14.58 1.35 -4.77
CA PHE A 104 -13.76 0.47 -3.91
C PHE A 104 -12.41 1.12 -3.64
N VAL A 105 -11.74 0.66 -2.57
CA VAL A 105 -10.38 1.11 -2.21
C VAL A 105 -9.44 -0.09 -2.15
N VAL A 106 -8.24 0.02 -2.75
CA VAL A 106 -7.18 -0.98 -2.61
C VAL A 106 -5.91 -0.31 -2.10
N GLN A 107 -5.31 -0.91 -1.08
CA GLN A 107 -4.03 -0.51 -0.51
C GLN A 107 -2.97 -1.56 -0.89
N PRO A 108 -2.04 -1.28 -1.80
CA PRO A 108 -0.91 -2.18 -2.06
C PRO A 108 0.18 -1.94 -1.01
N ASP A 109 -0.01 -2.49 0.18
CA ASP A 109 0.82 -2.27 1.37
C ASP A 109 0.84 -3.53 2.25
N ARG A 110 0.98 -4.69 1.62
CA ARG A 110 1.14 -5.96 2.33
C ARG A 110 2.39 -6.66 1.83
N LYS A 111 3.17 -7.19 2.77
CA LYS A 111 4.34 -8.03 2.45
C LYS A 111 3.97 -9.25 1.63
N GLY A 112 4.94 -9.79 0.89
CA GLY A 112 4.73 -10.99 0.08
C GLY A 112 4.10 -10.70 -1.26
N ASN A 113 3.49 -11.71 -1.87
CA ASN A 113 3.00 -11.65 -3.24
C ASN A 113 1.65 -12.39 -3.46
N SER A 114 0.96 -12.79 -2.40
CA SER A 114 -0.20 -13.67 -2.53
C SER A 114 -1.34 -13.39 -1.55
N ASP A 115 -1.21 -12.43 -0.65
CA ASP A 115 -2.25 -12.09 0.31
C ASP A 115 -3.16 -10.99 -0.24
N LEU A 116 -4.47 -11.20 -0.19
CA LEU A 116 -5.50 -10.17 -0.22
C LEU A 116 -6.15 -10.12 1.16
N ILE A 117 -5.90 -9.05 1.89
CA ILE A 117 -6.48 -8.85 3.22
C ILE A 117 -7.91 -8.32 3.06
N THR A 118 -8.88 -9.15 3.36
CA THR A 118 -10.31 -8.88 3.23
C THR A 118 -11.01 -8.70 4.58
N ALA A 119 -10.29 -9.00 5.68
CA ALA A 119 -10.77 -8.79 7.05
C ALA A 119 -9.59 -8.44 7.98
N ILE A 120 -9.88 -7.71 9.05
CA ILE A 120 -8.93 -7.43 10.13
C ILE A 120 -9.65 -7.66 11.46
N SER A 121 -9.16 -8.62 12.24
CA SER A 121 -9.84 -9.09 13.46
C SER A 121 -11.29 -9.51 13.16
N PHE A 122 -12.28 -8.77 13.64
CA PHE A 122 -13.71 -9.01 13.42
C PHE A 122 -14.33 -8.03 12.42
N THR A 123 -13.54 -7.15 11.80
CA THR A 123 -14.00 -6.17 10.83
C THR A 123 -13.82 -6.71 9.42
N GLU A 124 -14.93 -6.92 8.71
CA GLU A 124 -14.91 -7.24 7.29
C GLU A 124 -14.61 -5.97 6.49
N LEU A 125 -13.62 -6.03 5.61
CA LEU A 125 -13.23 -4.93 4.75
C LEU A 125 -13.95 -5.00 3.39
N CYS A 126 -14.23 -6.21 2.90
CA CYS A 126 -14.80 -6.47 1.59
C CYS A 126 -16.17 -7.12 1.69
N SER A 127 -17.06 -6.79 0.75
CA SER A 127 -18.26 -7.59 0.51
C SER A 127 -17.91 -8.87 -0.26
N GLY A 128 -18.69 -9.94 -0.06
CA GLY A 128 -18.54 -11.17 -0.83
C GLY A 128 -18.78 -10.97 -2.34
N GLU A 129 -19.54 -9.95 -2.74
CA GLU A 129 -19.73 -9.57 -4.14
C GLU A 129 -18.44 -9.01 -4.73
N PHE A 130 -17.81 -8.07 -4.05
CA PHE A 130 -16.52 -7.51 -4.46
C PHE A 130 -15.47 -8.60 -4.65
N ILE A 131 -15.37 -9.55 -3.71
CA ILE A 131 -14.40 -10.65 -3.79
C ILE A 131 -14.67 -11.54 -5.01
N ARG A 132 -15.94 -11.89 -5.26
CA ARG A 132 -16.32 -12.69 -6.44
C ARG A 132 -15.99 -12.00 -7.76
N GLU A 133 -16.20 -10.68 -7.83
CA GLU A 133 -15.90 -9.88 -9.03
C GLU A 133 -14.39 -9.70 -9.23
N ALA A 134 -13.66 -9.44 -8.16
CA ALA A 134 -12.20 -9.30 -8.19
C ALA A 134 -11.51 -10.61 -8.56
N ALA A 135 -12.11 -11.76 -8.19
CA ALA A 135 -11.61 -13.10 -8.44
C ALA A 135 -10.09 -13.23 -8.15
N PRO A 136 -9.64 -12.93 -6.92
CA PRO A 136 -8.22 -12.77 -6.59
C PRO A 136 -7.39 -14.04 -6.88
N GLU A 137 -8.00 -15.20 -6.81
CA GLU A 137 -7.36 -16.48 -7.11
C GLU A 137 -6.85 -16.59 -8.55
N ARG A 138 -7.46 -15.87 -9.50
CA ARG A 138 -7.01 -15.81 -10.90
C ARG A 138 -5.67 -15.10 -11.05
N TRP A 139 -5.33 -14.28 -10.07
CA TRP A 139 -4.11 -13.49 -10.00
C TRP A 139 -3.10 -14.07 -9.02
N GLY A 140 -3.40 -15.24 -8.42
CA GLY A 140 -2.54 -15.89 -7.45
C GLY A 140 -2.65 -15.35 -6.03
N TYR A 141 -3.69 -14.59 -5.73
CA TYR A 141 -3.95 -14.08 -4.39
C TYR A 141 -4.98 -14.94 -3.66
N ALA A 142 -4.81 -15.06 -2.35
CA ALA A 142 -5.76 -15.69 -1.45
C ALA A 142 -6.25 -14.69 -0.42
N GLU A 143 -7.54 -14.81 -0.05
CA GLU A 143 -8.10 -14.04 1.05
C GLU A 143 -7.40 -14.38 2.36
N ASN A 144 -7.12 -13.35 3.16
CA ASN A 144 -6.47 -13.52 4.44
C ASN A 144 -6.95 -12.47 5.45
N ASN A 145 -6.67 -12.71 6.72
CA ASN A 145 -6.88 -11.75 7.82
C ASN A 145 -5.57 -10.96 8.05
N GLY A 146 -5.70 -9.65 8.28
CA GLY A 146 -4.56 -8.76 8.41
C GLY A 146 -4.40 -8.12 9.78
N LEU A 147 -3.52 -7.13 9.80
CA LEU A 147 -3.26 -6.26 10.94
C LEU A 147 -3.75 -4.84 10.62
N MET A 148 -3.60 -3.94 11.60
CA MET A 148 -3.94 -2.51 11.44
C MET A 148 -3.27 -1.91 10.21
N THR A 149 -4.03 -1.15 9.44
CA THR A 149 -3.61 -0.49 8.20
C THR A 149 -4.59 0.63 7.84
N ASP A 150 -4.23 1.50 6.90
CA ASP A 150 -5.05 2.66 6.53
C ASP A 150 -6.48 2.29 6.08
N VAL A 151 -6.66 1.19 5.33
CA VAL A 151 -8.02 0.79 4.89
C VAL A 151 -8.92 0.36 6.05
N LEU A 152 -8.38 -0.21 7.13
CA LEU A 152 -9.16 -0.45 8.34
C LEU A 152 -9.62 0.88 8.96
N THR A 153 -8.68 1.82 9.09
CA THR A 153 -8.96 3.14 9.65
C THR A 153 -10.00 3.91 8.82
N LEU A 154 -9.95 3.77 7.49
CA LEU A 154 -10.99 4.34 6.62
C LEU A 154 -12.37 3.69 6.89
N LYS A 155 -12.44 2.37 7.11
CA LYS A 155 -13.68 1.69 7.52
C LYS A 155 -14.20 2.22 8.85
N GLU A 156 -13.35 2.37 9.84
CA GLU A 156 -13.68 2.94 11.14
C GLU A 156 -14.18 4.39 11.04
N ASN A 157 -13.69 5.15 10.06
CA ASN A 157 -14.16 6.49 9.74
C ASN A 157 -15.45 6.55 8.91
N GLY A 158 -16.07 5.39 8.61
CA GLY A 158 -17.35 5.31 7.92
C GLY A 158 -17.26 5.07 6.41
N LEU A 159 -16.12 4.59 5.87
CA LEU A 159 -16.04 4.16 4.49
C LEU A 159 -16.95 2.94 4.26
N GLU A 160 -18.00 3.08 3.45
CA GLU A 160 -18.98 2.01 3.24
C GLU A 160 -18.54 1.01 2.15
N VAL A 161 -17.83 1.46 1.12
CA VAL A 161 -17.40 0.62 -0.01
C VAL A 161 -16.37 -0.43 0.41
N SER A 162 -16.27 -1.51 -0.36
CA SER A 162 -15.26 -2.55 -0.15
C SER A 162 -13.85 -1.97 -0.22
N CYS A 163 -12.99 -2.41 0.68
CA CYS A 163 -11.58 -2.09 0.64
C CYS A 163 -10.73 -3.30 1.01
N ALA A 164 -9.51 -3.35 0.49
CA ALA A 164 -8.58 -4.45 0.71
C ALA A 164 -7.14 -3.95 0.83
N ASN A 165 -6.30 -4.67 1.59
CA ASN A 165 -4.86 -4.51 1.51
C ASN A 165 -4.26 -5.71 0.76
N VAL A 166 -3.38 -5.46 -0.20
CA VAL A 166 -2.86 -6.47 -1.13
C VAL A 166 -1.34 -6.54 -1.07
N SER A 167 -0.79 -7.76 -1.14
CA SER A 167 0.66 -7.97 -1.21
C SER A 167 1.27 -7.27 -2.43
N CYS A 168 2.39 -6.60 -2.21
CA CYS A 168 3.04 -5.78 -3.22
C CYS A 168 4.56 -6.03 -3.37
N GLY A 169 5.02 -7.24 -3.03
CA GLY A 169 6.35 -7.73 -3.38
C GLY A 169 7.48 -7.26 -2.48
N TYR A 170 7.22 -6.70 -1.30
CA TYR A 170 8.26 -6.46 -0.31
C TYR A 170 8.34 -7.58 0.73
N TYR A 171 9.50 -7.73 1.36
CA TYR A 171 9.79 -8.73 2.37
C TYR A 171 10.68 -8.13 3.45
N ASN A 172 10.63 -8.69 4.67
CA ASN A 172 11.41 -8.28 5.83
C ASN A 172 11.20 -6.79 6.19
N ALA A 173 9.95 -6.33 6.12
CA ALA A 173 9.58 -4.96 6.47
C ALA A 173 10.16 -4.53 7.82
N HIS A 174 10.47 -3.25 7.95
CA HIS A 174 10.95 -2.62 9.18
C HIS A 174 12.33 -3.11 9.65
N THR A 175 13.13 -3.72 8.77
CA THR A 175 14.49 -4.18 9.06
C THR A 175 15.50 -3.64 8.06
N ASP A 176 16.80 -3.71 8.41
CA ASP A 176 17.88 -3.40 7.46
C ASP A 176 18.00 -4.45 6.33
N GLU A 177 17.31 -5.58 6.43
CA GLU A 177 17.27 -6.65 5.44
C GLU A 177 16.03 -6.58 4.54
N GLU A 178 15.32 -5.47 4.56
CA GLU A 178 14.14 -5.25 3.73
C GLU A 178 14.50 -5.26 2.25
N ILE A 179 13.70 -5.97 1.47
CA ILE A 179 13.88 -6.11 0.02
C ILE A 179 12.58 -5.96 -0.74
N THR A 180 12.71 -5.62 -2.03
CA THR A 180 11.65 -5.77 -3.03
C THR A 180 12.04 -6.86 -4.02
N VAL A 181 11.14 -7.80 -4.28
CA VAL A 181 11.28 -8.79 -5.35
C VAL A 181 10.51 -8.29 -6.57
N LYS A 182 11.22 -7.84 -7.61
CA LYS A 182 10.63 -7.15 -8.77
C LYS A 182 9.52 -7.93 -9.48
N LYS A 183 9.65 -9.26 -9.60
CA LYS A 183 8.61 -10.09 -10.22
C LYS A 183 7.30 -10.14 -9.41
N ASP A 184 7.38 -9.86 -8.10
CA ASP A 184 6.25 -9.88 -7.19
C ASP A 184 5.60 -8.48 -7.06
N LEU A 185 6.24 -7.46 -7.65
CA LEU A 185 5.75 -6.07 -7.73
C LEU A 185 4.87 -5.83 -8.98
N GLN A 186 4.82 -6.77 -9.92
CA GLN A 186 4.17 -6.64 -11.22
C GLN A 186 2.68 -6.97 -11.19
#